data_0dc7711e65f16c28885e61990c384120
#
_entry.id   0dc7711e65f16c28885e61990c384120
#
_cell.length_a   1.000
_cell.length_b   1.000
_cell.length_c   1.000
_cell.angle_alpha   90.00
_cell.angle_beta   90.00
_cell.angle_gamma   90.00
#
_symmetry.space_group_name_H-M   'P 1'
#
loop_
_entity.id
_entity.type
_entity.pdbx_description
1 polymer ?
#
loop_
_entity_poly.entity_id
_entity_poly.type
_entity_poly.pdbx_seq_one_letter_code
_entity_poly.pdbx_strand_id
1 'polypeptide(L)'
;MALRKATKEDVDHLSRRPLGLFTQTRIGAMPRVRRVRVGEEGGRKVCLFSVTAPASKAGSNTSATFDHFVAAAVELPERIEGRLAILRRGPLHSPRKPQFAEAKDGVDARVLDDYHVYASDPTLAAAVLDGALADWLVKDGHGAYYEIVHDLAVAYKGRNFMLTPRKSLLGRARALADRVPATAGS
;
A
#
# COMPACT_ATOMS: atom_id res chain seq x y z
N MET A 1 -20.99 -2.07 7.64
CA MET A 1 -20.62 -1.92 6.20
C MET A 1 -20.84 -3.23 5.47
N ALA A 2 -21.55 -3.22 4.36
CA ALA A 2 -21.71 -4.38 3.47
C ALA A 2 -20.74 -4.23 2.27
N LEU A 3 -19.95 -5.27 2.03
CA LEU A 3 -19.07 -5.33 0.86
C LEU A 3 -19.73 -6.17 -0.23
N ARG A 4 -19.94 -5.60 -1.41
CA ARG A 4 -20.42 -6.31 -2.61
C ARG A 4 -19.25 -6.87 -3.43
N LYS A 5 -19.53 -7.83 -4.29
CA LYS A 5 -18.59 -8.26 -5.32
C LYS A 5 -18.36 -7.09 -6.29
N ALA A 6 -17.10 -6.85 -6.65
CA ALA A 6 -16.75 -5.80 -7.58
C ALA A 6 -17.24 -6.10 -9.01
N THR A 7 -17.62 -5.07 -9.73
CA THR A 7 -17.87 -5.11 -11.17
C THR A 7 -16.55 -5.10 -11.95
N LYS A 8 -16.63 -5.27 -13.27
CA LYS A 8 -15.44 -5.15 -14.14
C LYS A 8 -14.85 -3.74 -14.05
N GLU A 9 -15.68 -2.72 -14.00
CA GLU A 9 -15.27 -1.32 -13.89
C GLU A 9 -14.52 -1.05 -12.58
N ASP A 10 -15.01 -1.56 -11.44
CA ASP A 10 -14.31 -1.45 -10.16
C ASP A 10 -12.90 -2.07 -10.24
N VAL A 11 -12.77 -3.23 -10.91
CA VAL A 11 -11.48 -3.93 -11.06
C VAL A 11 -10.56 -3.16 -11.99
N ASP A 12 -11.07 -2.65 -13.11
CA ASP A 12 -10.29 -1.88 -14.08
C ASP A 12 -9.78 -0.58 -13.45
N HIS A 13 -10.59 0.06 -12.63
CA HIS A 13 -10.21 1.27 -11.91
C HIS A 13 -9.05 1.03 -10.93
N LEU A 14 -9.10 -0.07 -10.18
CA LEU A 14 -8.01 -0.45 -9.28
C LEU A 14 -6.73 -0.87 -10.03
N SER A 15 -6.87 -1.58 -11.14
CA SER A 15 -5.72 -2.06 -11.91
C SER A 15 -5.04 -0.95 -12.73
N ARG A 16 -5.74 0.10 -13.08
CA ARG A 16 -5.18 1.29 -13.75
C ARG A 16 -4.43 2.22 -12.79
N ARG A 17 -4.69 2.10 -11.48
CA ARG A 17 -3.94 2.84 -10.47
C ARG A 17 -2.71 2.02 -10.16
N PRO A 18 -1.52 2.49 -10.53
CA PRO A 18 -0.30 1.77 -10.21
C PRO A 18 -0.06 1.84 -8.71
N LEU A 19 -0.60 0.89 -7.98
CA LEU A 19 -0.17 0.62 -6.63
C LEU A 19 1.33 0.30 -6.67
N GLY A 20 2.12 0.71 -5.70
CA GLY A 20 3.56 0.49 -5.70
C GLY A 20 3.93 -0.99 -5.78
N LEU A 21 3.09 -1.88 -5.25
CA LEU A 21 3.12 -3.32 -5.47
C LEU A 21 3.12 -3.72 -6.95
N PHE A 22 2.55 -2.90 -7.80
CA PHE A 22 2.36 -3.19 -9.22
C PHE A 22 3.40 -2.54 -10.11
N THR A 23 4.02 -1.45 -9.67
CA THR A 23 5.11 -0.80 -10.42
C THR A 23 6.43 -1.54 -10.32
N GLN A 24 6.53 -2.50 -9.42
CA GLN A 24 7.73 -3.31 -9.21
C GLN A 24 7.85 -4.50 -10.15
N THR A 25 6.88 -4.72 -10.99
CA THR A 25 6.95 -5.80 -11.96
C THR A 25 7.84 -5.41 -13.13
N ARG A 26 8.83 -6.25 -13.45
CA ARG A 26 9.59 -6.14 -14.69
C ARG A 26 8.63 -6.08 -15.87
N ILE A 27 8.99 -5.31 -16.87
CA ILE A 27 8.30 -5.23 -18.17
C ILE A 27 7.82 -6.63 -18.59
N GLY A 28 6.51 -6.78 -18.77
CA GLY A 28 5.87 -8.01 -19.25
C GLY A 28 5.09 -8.85 -18.24
N ALA A 29 5.24 -8.63 -16.94
CA ALA A 29 4.50 -9.38 -15.93
C ALA A 29 3.53 -8.47 -15.18
N MET A 30 2.30 -8.38 -15.65
CA MET A 30 1.26 -7.62 -14.94
C MET A 30 0.79 -8.36 -13.68
N PRO A 31 0.74 -7.67 -12.54
CA PRO A 31 0.14 -8.23 -11.33
C PRO A 31 -1.34 -8.50 -11.57
N ARG A 32 -1.82 -9.59 -11.01
CA ARG A 32 -3.23 -9.98 -11.14
C ARG A 32 -3.98 -9.61 -9.86
N VAL A 33 -4.92 -8.70 -10.00
CA VAL A 33 -5.90 -8.38 -8.94
C VAL A 33 -7.04 -9.39 -9.00
N ARG A 34 -7.38 -9.95 -7.84
CA ARG A 34 -8.43 -10.98 -7.73
C ARG A 34 -9.26 -10.76 -6.47
N ARG A 35 -10.45 -11.34 -6.45
CA ARG A 35 -11.35 -11.38 -5.29
C ARG A 35 -11.68 -9.99 -4.76
N VAL A 36 -11.90 -9.06 -5.67
CA VAL A 36 -12.21 -7.68 -5.33
C VAL A 36 -13.62 -7.59 -4.73
N ARG A 37 -13.69 -6.93 -3.58
CA ARG A 37 -14.93 -6.53 -2.94
C ARG A 37 -14.87 -5.05 -2.66
N VAL A 38 -15.95 -4.35 -2.95
CA VAL A 38 -16.08 -2.91 -2.80
C VAL A 38 -17.26 -2.55 -1.92
N GLY A 39 -17.18 -1.42 -1.29
CA GLY A 39 -18.25 -0.87 -0.47
C GLY A 39 -17.99 0.60 -0.21
N GLU A 40 -18.83 1.17 0.62
CA GLU A 40 -18.70 2.55 1.08
C GLU A 40 -18.81 2.60 2.59
N GLU A 41 -18.04 3.45 3.21
CA GLU A 41 -18.04 3.66 4.64
C GLU A 41 -17.64 5.10 4.98
N GLY A 42 -18.53 5.80 5.69
CA GLY A 42 -18.31 7.21 6.02
C GLY A 42 -18.18 8.11 4.79
N GLY A 43 -18.89 7.82 3.70
CA GLY A 43 -18.82 8.58 2.44
C GLY A 43 -17.58 8.30 1.59
N ARG A 44 -16.71 7.36 2.01
CA ARG A 44 -15.49 6.98 1.26
C ARG A 44 -15.62 5.59 0.66
N LYS A 45 -15.13 5.44 -0.55
CA LYS A 45 -15.03 4.11 -1.16
C LYS A 45 -13.98 3.28 -0.44
N VAL A 46 -14.33 2.02 -0.21
CA VAL A 46 -13.44 1.04 0.39
C VAL A 46 -13.34 -0.20 -0.48
N CYS A 47 -12.17 -0.82 -0.48
CA CYS A 47 -11.91 -1.96 -1.32
C CYS A 47 -11.08 -3.02 -0.59
N LEU A 48 -11.45 -4.30 -0.75
CA LEU A 48 -10.65 -5.44 -0.31
C LEU A 48 -10.31 -6.29 -1.53
N PHE A 49 -9.06 -6.66 -1.69
CA PHE A 49 -8.62 -7.45 -2.85
C PHE A 49 -7.41 -8.31 -2.54
N SER A 50 -7.14 -9.25 -3.43
CA SER A 50 -5.91 -10.05 -3.42
C SER A 50 -5.09 -9.72 -4.64
N VAL A 51 -3.77 -9.70 -4.48
CA VAL A 51 -2.82 -9.45 -5.54
C VAL A 51 -1.88 -10.63 -5.67
N THR A 52 -1.60 -11.01 -6.90
CA THR A 52 -0.53 -11.95 -7.23
C THR A 52 0.47 -11.22 -8.10
N ALA A 53 1.69 -11.10 -7.62
CA ALA A 53 2.79 -10.44 -8.33
C ALA A 53 3.96 -11.42 -8.51
N PRO A 54 4.75 -11.30 -9.57
CA PRO A 54 5.97 -12.10 -9.73
C PRO A 54 6.93 -11.85 -8.56
N ALA A 55 7.48 -12.93 -7.99
CA ALA A 55 8.45 -12.82 -6.90
C ALA A 55 9.76 -12.18 -7.36
N SER A 56 10.46 -11.54 -6.43
CA SER A 56 11.70 -10.81 -6.72
C SER A 56 12.89 -11.68 -7.10
N LYS A 57 12.86 -12.95 -6.76
CA LYS A 57 13.94 -13.92 -7.04
C LYS A 57 13.55 -14.80 -8.22
N ALA A 58 13.68 -14.31 -9.43
CA ALA A 58 13.88 -15.15 -10.59
C ALA A 58 15.40 -15.47 -10.65
N GLY A 59 15.84 -16.42 -9.87
CA GLY A 59 17.09 -17.12 -10.16
C GLY A 59 16.91 -17.88 -11.47
N SER A 60 17.91 -17.86 -12.32
CA SER A 60 17.95 -18.64 -13.55
C SER A 60 17.45 -20.07 -13.31
N ASN A 61 16.51 -20.53 -14.12
CA ASN A 61 16.06 -21.92 -14.28
C ASN A 61 14.98 -22.47 -13.35
N THR A 62 14.18 -21.71 -12.65
CA THR A 62 13.04 -22.25 -11.91
C THR A 62 11.73 -21.56 -12.24
N SER A 63 10.66 -22.35 -12.26
CA SER A 63 9.27 -21.92 -12.44
C SER A 63 9.00 -20.58 -11.74
N ALA A 64 8.35 -19.66 -12.45
CA ALA A 64 8.01 -18.35 -11.96
C ALA A 64 7.32 -18.44 -10.60
N THR A 65 8.02 -18.02 -9.54
CA THR A 65 7.45 -17.90 -8.21
C THR A 65 6.62 -16.62 -8.14
N PHE A 66 5.48 -16.69 -7.49
CA PHE A 66 4.57 -15.56 -7.33
C PHE A 66 4.38 -15.25 -5.87
N ASP A 67 4.50 -13.98 -5.54
CA ASP A 67 4.11 -13.47 -4.23
C ASP A 67 2.61 -13.16 -4.22
N HIS A 68 1.97 -13.52 -3.14
CA HIS A 68 0.55 -13.29 -2.94
C HIS A 68 0.35 -12.31 -1.79
N PHE A 69 -0.47 -11.29 -2.02
CA PHE A 69 -0.81 -10.29 -1.03
C PHE A 69 -2.33 -10.21 -0.86
N VAL A 70 -2.73 -9.83 0.33
CA VAL A 70 -4.08 -9.36 0.63
C VAL A 70 -3.99 -7.88 0.97
N ALA A 71 -4.84 -7.08 0.37
CA ALA A 71 -4.82 -5.63 0.49
C ALA A 71 -6.21 -5.07 0.82
N ALA A 72 -6.20 -3.95 1.51
CA ALA A 72 -7.35 -3.08 1.71
C ALA A 72 -6.98 -1.68 1.23
N ALA A 73 -7.89 -1.01 0.55
CA ALA A 73 -7.75 0.37 0.14
C ALA A 73 -8.93 1.20 0.62
N VAL A 74 -8.66 2.43 0.98
CA VAL A 74 -9.65 3.45 1.39
C VAL A 74 -9.37 4.72 0.59
N GLU A 75 -10.41 5.31 0.05
CA GLU A 75 -10.32 6.59 -0.66
C GLU A 75 -9.89 7.71 0.29
N LEU A 76 -8.92 8.51 -0.13
CA LEU A 76 -8.49 9.70 0.58
C LEU A 76 -9.51 10.82 0.43
N PRO A 77 -9.63 11.74 1.40
CA PRO A 77 -10.47 12.93 1.27
C PRO A 77 -10.06 13.81 0.09
N GLU A 78 -8.75 13.89 -0.14
CA GLU A 78 -8.16 14.68 -1.20
C GLU A 78 -7.14 13.86 -1.98
N ARG A 79 -7.02 14.14 -3.27
CA ARG A 79 -6.02 13.50 -4.13
C ARG A 79 -4.64 14.06 -3.84
N ILE A 80 -3.67 13.18 -3.74
CA ILE A 80 -2.26 13.52 -3.59
C ILE A 80 -1.55 13.33 -4.93
N GLU A 81 -0.76 14.32 -5.32
CA GLU A 81 0.12 14.16 -6.47
C GLU A 81 1.37 13.37 -6.04
N GLY A 82 1.52 12.18 -6.61
CA GLY A 82 2.66 11.31 -6.33
C GLY A 82 2.31 10.00 -5.64
N ARG A 83 3.35 9.34 -5.12
CA ARG A 83 3.26 8.02 -4.49
C ARG A 83 4.21 7.92 -3.32
N LEU A 84 3.75 7.25 -2.28
CA LEU A 84 4.52 6.95 -1.10
C LEU A 84 4.35 5.47 -0.75
N ALA A 85 5.46 4.76 -0.57
CA ALA A 85 5.46 3.39 -0.07
C ALA A 85 6.22 3.32 1.26
N ILE A 86 5.58 2.72 2.27
CA ILE A 86 6.11 2.58 3.63
C ILE A 86 6.23 1.08 3.89
N LEU A 87 7.46 0.57 3.78
CA LEU A 87 7.76 -0.85 3.83
C LEU A 87 8.45 -1.19 5.13
N ARG A 88 7.83 -2.05 5.94
CA ARG A 88 8.41 -2.46 7.21
C ARG A 88 9.78 -3.12 7.01
N ARG A 89 10.75 -2.75 7.83
CA ARG A 89 12.04 -3.44 7.94
C ARG A 89 11.85 -4.85 8.53
N GLY A 90 12.56 -5.81 8.03
CA GLY A 90 12.52 -7.17 8.58
C GLY A 90 13.10 -8.22 7.63
N PRO A 91 13.54 -9.38 8.16
CA PRO A 91 14.25 -10.41 7.38
C PRO A 91 13.32 -11.24 6.49
N LEU A 92 12.00 -11.21 6.71
CA LEU A 92 11.06 -12.12 6.07
C LEU A 92 10.12 -11.36 5.13
N HIS A 93 10.23 -11.65 3.83
CA HIS A 93 9.26 -11.28 2.79
C HIS A 93 9.03 -9.78 2.62
N SER A 94 10.11 -9.02 2.51
CA SER A 94 10.00 -7.64 2.05
C SER A 94 9.44 -7.62 0.64
N PRO A 95 8.37 -6.86 0.38
CA PRO A 95 7.96 -6.57 -0.98
C PRO A 95 9.14 -5.97 -1.74
N ARG A 96 9.13 -6.08 -3.06
CA ARG A 96 10.18 -5.46 -3.88
C ARG A 96 10.27 -3.97 -3.56
N LYS A 97 11.49 -3.47 -3.55
CA LYS A 97 11.72 -2.03 -3.45
C LYS A 97 11.02 -1.33 -4.60
N PRO A 98 10.28 -0.25 -4.35
CA PRO A 98 9.75 0.60 -5.40
C PRO A 98 10.87 1.13 -6.32
N GLN A 99 10.50 1.55 -7.51
CA GLN A 99 11.44 2.20 -8.44
C GLN A 99 11.75 3.65 -8.05
N PHE A 100 11.22 4.11 -6.91
CA PHE A 100 11.46 5.44 -6.36
C PHE A 100 12.68 5.44 -5.46
N ALA A 101 13.26 6.62 -5.28
CA ALA A 101 14.32 6.82 -4.30
C ALA A 101 13.80 6.57 -2.86
N GLU A 102 14.66 6.05 -2.00
CA GLU A 102 14.39 5.99 -0.57
C GLU A 102 14.44 7.41 -0.01
N ALA A 103 13.33 7.87 0.55
CA ALA A 103 13.22 9.17 1.18
C ALA A 103 13.63 9.08 2.65
N LYS A 104 14.59 9.92 3.04
CA LYS A 104 15.11 9.98 4.42
C LYS A 104 15.02 11.39 4.97
N ASP A 105 15.26 12.37 4.11
CA ASP A 105 15.30 13.77 4.50
C ASP A 105 13.90 14.25 4.87
N GLY A 106 13.79 14.86 6.06
CA GLY A 106 12.52 15.38 6.58
C GLY A 106 11.54 14.32 7.09
N VAL A 107 11.89 13.03 7.03
CA VAL A 107 11.09 11.94 7.62
C VAL A 107 11.51 11.73 9.08
N ASP A 108 10.53 11.55 9.97
CA ASP A 108 10.78 11.24 11.38
C ASP A 108 11.70 10.02 11.54
N ALA A 109 12.80 10.18 12.28
CA ALA A 109 13.78 9.14 12.50
C ALA A 109 13.17 7.86 13.10
N ARG A 110 12.16 7.98 13.97
CA ARG A 110 11.46 6.85 14.58
C ARG A 110 10.74 5.99 13.52
N VAL A 111 10.21 6.63 12.47
CA VAL A 111 9.61 5.91 11.33
C VAL A 111 10.69 5.18 10.54
N LEU A 112 11.85 5.82 10.33
CA LEU A 112 12.96 5.23 9.59
C LEU A 112 13.63 4.06 10.31
N ASP A 113 13.52 3.96 11.64
CA ASP A 113 14.00 2.80 12.41
C ASP A 113 13.20 1.53 12.07
N ASP A 114 11.89 1.66 11.88
CA ASP A 114 10.98 0.53 11.65
C ASP A 114 10.63 0.30 10.17
N TYR A 115 10.79 1.33 9.32
CA TYR A 115 10.32 1.30 7.93
C TYR A 115 11.38 1.81 6.94
N HIS A 116 11.31 1.28 5.73
CA HIS A 116 11.87 1.89 4.54
C HIS A 116 10.78 2.75 3.89
N VAL A 117 11.09 4.00 3.63
CA VAL A 117 10.16 4.95 2.98
C VAL A 117 10.65 5.22 1.57
N TYR A 118 9.79 5.06 0.58
CA TYR A 118 10.08 5.35 -0.82
C TYR A 118 9.02 6.32 -1.34
N ALA A 119 9.44 7.39 -1.99
CA ALA A 119 8.55 8.39 -2.52
C ALA A 119 8.91 8.77 -3.95
N SER A 120 7.90 9.07 -4.77
CA SER A 120 8.13 9.64 -6.10
C SER A 120 8.69 11.06 -6.02
N ASP A 121 8.43 11.74 -4.90
CA ASP A 121 8.95 13.03 -4.52
C ASP A 121 9.35 13.00 -3.05
N PRO A 122 10.61 13.33 -2.68
CA PRO A 122 11.07 13.37 -1.28
C PRO A 122 10.26 14.34 -0.40
N THR A 123 9.80 15.45 -0.96
CA THR A 123 9.01 16.46 -0.22
C THR A 123 7.66 15.90 0.19
N LEU A 124 7.07 15.02 -0.62
CA LEU A 124 5.85 14.29 -0.30
C LEU A 124 6.02 13.41 0.95
N ALA A 125 7.15 12.70 1.06
CA ALA A 125 7.41 11.87 2.22
C ALA A 125 7.48 12.70 3.51
N ALA A 126 8.18 13.82 3.50
CA ALA A 126 8.27 14.73 4.63
C ALA A 126 6.89 15.31 5.00
N ALA A 127 6.11 15.76 4.01
CA ALA A 127 4.80 16.36 4.25
C ALA A 127 3.77 15.36 4.80
N VAL A 128 3.83 14.09 4.35
CA VAL A 128 2.85 13.06 4.73
C VAL A 128 3.25 12.37 6.03
N LEU A 129 4.55 12.11 6.24
CA LEU A 129 5.06 11.38 7.40
C LEU A 129 5.48 12.30 8.54
N ASP A 130 4.64 13.30 8.81
CA ASP A 130 4.79 14.21 9.94
C ASP A 130 3.72 13.96 11.01
N GLY A 131 4.04 14.34 12.26
CA GLY A 131 3.11 14.38 13.38
C GLY A 131 2.28 13.10 13.57
N ALA A 132 0.97 13.23 13.39
CA ALA A 132 0.00 12.18 13.74
C ALA A 132 0.16 10.87 12.96
N LEU A 133 0.61 10.92 11.71
CA LEU A 133 0.85 9.71 10.92
C LEU A 133 2.13 8.99 11.37
N ALA A 134 3.20 9.74 11.61
CA ALA A 134 4.45 9.18 12.13
C ALA A 134 4.23 8.51 13.50
N ASP A 135 3.56 9.19 14.42
CA ASP A 135 3.23 8.65 15.74
C ASP A 135 2.40 7.37 15.65
N TRP A 136 1.41 7.34 14.78
CA TRP A 136 0.60 6.14 14.58
C TRP A 136 1.39 4.98 13.96
N LEU A 137 2.24 5.24 12.96
CA LEU A 137 3.08 4.21 12.35
C LEU A 137 3.99 3.53 13.38
N VAL A 138 4.65 4.32 14.22
CA VAL A 138 5.54 3.83 15.27
C VAL A 138 4.76 3.05 16.34
N LYS A 139 3.60 3.53 16.76
CA LYS A 139 2.84 2.94 17.86
C LYS A 139 1.97 1.76 17.43
N ASP A 140 1.17 1.95 16.39
CA ASP A 140 0.07 1.05 16.03
C ASP A 140 0.18 0.50 14.59
N GLY A 141 1.03 1.10 13.75
CA GLY A 141 1.19 0.76 12.32
C GLY A 141 1.84 -0.60 12.05
N HIS A 142 2.39 -1.25 13.07
CA HIS A 142 3.12 -2.51 12.90
C HIS A 142 2.29 -3.61 12.25
N GLY A 143 2.97 -4.40 11.43
CA GLY A 143 2.43 -5.65 10.88
C GLY A 143 1.67 -5.51 9.55
N ALA A 144 1.80 -4.39 8.85
CA ALA A 144 1.38 -4.22 7.47
C ALA A 144 2.41 -3.38 6.70
N TYR A 145 2.32 -3.40 5.39
CA TYR A 145 2.95 -2.46 4.47
C TYR A 145 1.90 -1.45 4.04
N TYR A 146 2.32 -0.24 3.73
CA TYR A 146 1.42 0.84 3.39
C TYR A 146 1.83 1.51 2.10
N GLU A 147 0.85 2.01 1.36
CA GLU A 147 1.06 2.85 0.20
C GLU A 147 0.01 3.95 0.14
N ILE A 148 0.44 5.10 -0.33
CA ILE A 148 -0.43 6.19 -0.73
C ILE A 148 -0.22 6.39 -2.22
N VAL A 149 -1.32 6.31 -2.98
CA VAL A 149 -1.27 6.42 -4.45
C VAL A 149 -2.43 7.27 -4.90
N HIS A 150 -2.14 8.50 -5.27
CA HIS A 150 -3.13 9.49 -5.69
C HIS A 150 -4.23 9.69 -4.64
N ASP A 151 -5.37 9.08 -4.83
CA ASP A 151 -6.56 9.19 -3.96
C ASP A 151 -6.80 7.93 -3.11
N LEU A 152 -5.83 7.03 -3.01
CA LEU A 152 -5.95 5.79 -2.23
C LEU A 152 -4.90 5.65 -1.14
N ALA A 153 -5.36 5.35 0.07
CA ALA A 153 -4.56 4.80 1.15
C ALA A 153 -4.70 3.27 1.16
N VAL A 154 -3.59 2.56 1.10
CA VAL A 154 -3.56 1.10 0.98
C VAL A 154 -2.77 0.48 2.12
N ALA A 155 -3.33 -0.55 2.75
CA ALA A 155 -2.63 -1.42 3.67
C ALA A 155 -2.61 -2.85 3.12
N TYR A 156 -1.47 -3.54 3.19
CA TYR A 156 -1.36 -4.89 2.65
C TYR A 156 -0.38 -5.78 3.43
N LYS A 157 -0.54 -7.09 3.25
CA LYS A 157 0.33 -8.12 3.82
C LYS A 157 0.55 -9.27 2.85
N GLY A 158 1.69 -9.94 2.99
CA GLY A 158 1.95 -11.20 2.31
C GLY A 158 0.98 -12.30 2.76
N ARG A 159 0.62 -13.20 1.83
CA ARG A 159 -0.38 -14.27 2.05
C ARG A 159 0.04 -15.33 3.07
N ASN A 160 1.34 -15.51 3.34
CA ASN A 160 1.82 -16.49 4.32
C ASN A 160 1.34 -16.21 5.74
N PHE A 161 0.71 -15.07 5.98
CA PHE A 161 -0.02 -14.76 7.19
C PHE A 161 -1.52 -15.07 7.00
N MET A 162 -1.86 -16.35 6.87
CA MET A 162 -3.25 -16.83 6.69
C MET A 162 -4.22 -16.39 7.80
N LEU A 163 -3.74 -15.81 8.86
CA LEU A 163 -4.50 -15.43 10.04
C LEU A 163 -4.79 -13.92 10.16
N THR A 164 -4.42 -13.09 9.17
CA THR A 164 -4.77 -11.67 9.30
C THR A 164 -6.21 -11.46 8.86
N PRO A 165 -7.13 -11.11 9.79
CA PRO A 165 -8.49 -10.79 9.40
C PRO A 165 -8.51 -9.64 8.42
N ARG A 166 -9.20 -9.79 7.29
CA ARG A 166 -9.38 -8.73 6.28
C ARG A 166 -9.91 -7.43 6.88
N LYS A 167 -10.71 -7.53 7.95
CA LYS A 167 -11.21 -6.39 8.72
C LYS A 167 -10.08 -5.57 9.35
N SER A 168 -8.99 -6.21 9.81
CA SER A 168 -7.86 -5.48 10.39
C SER A 168 -7.07 -4.69 9.35
N LEU A 169 -6.94 -5.20 8.11
CA LEU A 169 -6.29 -4.44 7.03
C LEU A 169 -7.13 -3.22 6.63
N LEU A 170 -8.45 -3.36 6.58
CA LEU A 170 -9.31 -2.22 6.29
C LEU A 170 -9.24 -1.15 7.38
N GLY A 171 -9.23 -1.55 8.65
CA GLY A 171 -9.01 -0.63 9.77
C GLY A 171 -7.67 0.11 9.68
N ARG A 172 -6.61 -0.57 9.22
CA ARG A 172 -5.29 0.04 9.00
C ARG A 172 -5.27 0.99 7.81
N ALA A 173 -5.88 0.61 6.69
CA ALA A 173 -6.00 1.50 5.52
C ALA A 173 -6.79 2.76 5.87
N ARG A 174 -7.84 2.64 6.70
CA ARG A 174 -8.59 3.78 7.20
C ARG A 174 -7.74 4.66 8.12
N ALA A 175 -7.08 4.06 9.11
CA ALA A 175 -6.22 4.79 10.02
C ALA A 175 -5.11 5.56 9.30
N LEU A 176 -4.58 5.00 8.20
CA LEU A 176 -3.69 5.71 7.28
C LEU A 176 -4.41 6.88 6.62
N ALA A 177 -5.57 6.63 5.96
CA ALA A 177 -6.32 7.65 5.23
C ALA A 177 -6.76 8.84 6.11
N ASP A 178 -7.11 8.57 7.38
CA ASP A 178 -7.56 9.58 8.32
C ASP A 178 -6.43 10.49 8.84
N ARG A 179 -5.16 10.10 8.62
CA ARG A 179 -3.98 10.82 9.11
C ARG A 179 -3.14 11.45 8.01
N VAL A 180 -3.47 11.20 6.77
CA VAL A 180 -2.83 11.89 5.65
C VAL A 180 -3.28 13.35 5.67
N PRO A 181 -2.34 14.32 5.74
CA PRO A 181 -2.69 15.74 5.76
C PRO A 181 -3.37 16.16 4.44
N ALA A 182 -4.40 16.98 4.53
CA ALA A 182 -5.08 17.56 3.36
C ALA A 182 -4.14 18.44 2.50
N THR A 183 -3.12 19.02 3.10
CA THR A 183 -2.14 19.89 2.42
C THR A 183 -1.06 19.14 1.64
N ALA A 184 -1.00 17.82 1.71
CA ALA A 184 -0.01 17.02 0.97
C ALA A 184 -0.30 16.96 -0.55
N GLY A 185 -1.39 17.56 -1.00
CA GLY A 185 -1.83 17.58 -2.42
C GLY A 185 -1.68 18.94 -3.12
N SER A 186 -1.15 19.96 -2.44
CA SER A 186 -1.01 21.33 -2.99
C SER A 186 0.40 21.66 -3.46
#